data_a48f66ebac0bfd3aa5f0f4b9ed282d81
#
_entry.id   a48f66ebac0bfd3aa5f0f4b9ed282d81
#
_cell.length_a   1.000
_cell.length_b   1.000
_cell.length_c   1.000
_cell.angle_alpha   90.00
_cell.angle_beta   90.00
_cell.angle_gamma   90.00
#
_symmetry.space_group_name_H-M   'P 1'
#
loop_
_entity.id
_entity.type
_entity.pdbx_description
1 polymer ?
#
loop_
_entity_poly.entity_id
_entity_poly.type
_entity_poly.pdbx_seq_one_letter_code
_entity_poly.pdbx_strand_id
1 'polypeptide(L)'
;MILYDHPLSSFAQKVKIALREKGVAFECLLPEGFGTGRQDTPFAAANPRTEVPVLVDGDLAIFESTVILEYIEDRWPDPALLPPNPAARAFARVTEEVCDTQYEAVNWGFGELLWFKRASGALEARLKATAARETAALQAWLTQRLGDAPWFGGEGFGWADAAAAPMVNRSVHYGLGPAAGSPLAQWHERLCARPSVAQTFAEFDAAAVAMAEASDHYRTGGRRREYRDHRLEWMVRSGGIDVVLAGLRDDNIRFSWPGIAGV
;
A
#
# COMPACT_ATOMS: atom_id res chain seq x y z
N MET A 1 -15.01 9.97 -13.55
CA MET A 1 -13.95 10.01 -12.54
C MET A 1 -12.85 9.07 -12.98
N ILE A 2 -11.58 9.46 -12.81
CA ILE A 2 -10.40 8.65 -13.15
C ILE A 2 -9.59 8.44 -11.88
N LEU A 3 -9.15 7.21 -11.65
CA LEU A 3 -8.18 6.87 -10.62
C LEU A 3 -6.88 6.42 -11.32
N TYR A 4 -5.83 7.22 -11.23
CA TYR A 4 -4.51 6.76 -11.58
C TYR A 4 -4.04 5.74 -10.53
N ASP A 5 -3.79 4.53 -10.98
CA ASP A 5 -3.58 3.34 -10.14
C ASP A 5 -2.42 2.49 -10.65
N HIS A 6 -1.84 1.75 -9.73
CA HIS A 6 -1.08 0.54 -10.02
C HIS A 6 -1.61 -0.57 -9.11
N PRO A 7 -2.04 -1.73 -9.66
CA PRO A 7 -2.72 -2.77 -8.86
C PRO A 7 -1.91 -3.29 -7.66
N LEU A 8 -0.58 -3.19 -7.70
CA LEU A 8 0.29 -3.53 -6.57
C LEU A 8 0.39 -2.42 -5.51
N SER A 9 -0.20 -1.24 -5.72
CA SER A 9 -0.17 -0.17 -4.72
C SER A 9 -1.22 -0.41 -3.64
N SER A 10 -0.79 -0.70 -2.42
CA SER A 10 -1.71 -0.83 -1.28
C SER A 10 -2.51 0.45 -1.04
N PHE A 11 -1.90 1.60 -1.26
CA PHE A 11 -2.57 2.91 -1.16
C PHE A 11 -3.67 3.10 -2.21
N ALA A 12 -3.45 2.65 -3.45
CA ALA A 12 -4.48 2.70 -4.47
C ALA A 12 -5.59 1.65 -4.23
N GLN A 13 -5.23 0.48 -3.71
CA GLN A 13 -6.20 -0.57 -3.37
C GLN A 13 -7.21 -0.09 -2.33
N LYS A 14 -6.78 0.61 -1.25
CA LYS A 14 -7.73 1.12 -0.26
C LYS A 14 -8.71 2.14 -0.86
N VAL A 15 -8.25 2.98 -1.78
CA VAL A 15 -9.12 3.92 -2.50
C VAL A 15 -10.11 3.18 -3.40
N LYS A 16 -9.66 2.16 -4.15
CA LYS A 16 -10.58 1.32 -4.97
C LYS A 16 -11.64 0.64 -4.13
N ILE A 17 -11.25 0.09 -2.99
CA ILE A 17 -12.18 -0.54 -2.05
C ILE A 17 -13.23 0.48 -1.59
N ALA A 18 -12.82 1.66 -1.16
CA ALA A 18 -13.72 2.71 -0.70
C ALA A 18 -14.70 3.16 -1.81
N LEU A 19 -14.22 3.43 -3.02
CA LEU A 19 -15.06 3.80 -4.17
C LEU A 19 -16.08 2.71 -4.50
N ARG A 20 -15.66 1.44 -4.48
CA ARG A 20 -16.52 0.28 -4.73
C ARG A 20 -17.57 0.09 -3.63
N GLU A 21 -17.20 0.26 -2.36
CA GLU A 21 -18.15 0.21 -1.22
C GLU A 21 -19.21 1.31 -1.32
N LYS A 22 -18.85 2.47 -1.81
CA LYS A 22 -19.77 3.60 -2.07
C LYS A 22 -20.57 3.46 -3.36
N GLY A 23 -20.33 2.43 -4.17
CA GLY A 23 -20.99 2.25 -5.46
C GLY A 23 -20.66 3.34 -6.50
N VAL A 24 -19.54 4.03 -6.32
CA VAL A 24 -19.11 5.11 -7.22
C VAL A 24 -18.43 4.52 -8.44
N ALA A 25 -18.87 4.94 -9.64
CA ALA A 25 -18.26 4.53 -10.90
C ALA A 25 -16.96 5.30 -11.16
N PHE A 26 -15.89 4.58 -11.48
CA PHE A 26 -14.58 5.14 -11.81
C PHE A 26 -13.85 4.26 -12.81
N GLU A 27 -12.91 4.86 -13.52
CA GLU A 27 -11.98 4.18 -14.42
C GLU A 27 -10.59 4.15 -13.80
N CYS A 28 -9.93 2.99 -13.81
CA CYS A 28 -8.53 2.85 -13.39
C CYS A 28 -7.61 3.04 -14.60
N LEU A 29 -6.62 3.91 -14.47
CA LEU A 29 -5.58 4.11 -15.48
C LEU A 29 -4.21 3.89 -14.88
N LEU A 30 -3.41 3.03 -15.53
CA LEU A 30 -1.97 2.97 -15.25
C LEU A 30 -1.32 4.24 -15.82
N PRO A 31 -0.64 5.06 -14.97
CA PRO A 31 -0.06 6.30 -15.46
C PRO A 31 1.04 6.07 -16.51
N GLU A 32 1.00 6.86 -17.59
CA GLU A 32 2.11 6.88 -18.54
C GLU A 32 3.41 7.30 -17.83
N GLY A 33 4.47 6.56 -18.09
CA GLY A 33 5.77 6.82 -17.46
C GLY A 33 5.83 6.50 -15.97
N PHE A 34 4.88 5.74 -15.42
CA PHE A 34 4.92 5.33 -14.01
C PHE A 34 6.24 4.65 -13.65
N GLY A 35 6.84 5.08 -12.54
CA GLY A 35 8.13 4.57 -12.06
C GLY A 35 9.35 5.03 -12.86
N THR A 36 9.20 5.90 -13.86
CA THR A 36 10.32 6.46 -14.64
C THR A 36 10.80 7.83 -14.14
N GLY A 37 9.99 8.50 -13.32
CA GLY A 37 10.25 9.86 -12.84
C GLY A 37 9.97 10.95 -13.89
N ARG A 38 9.33 10.64 -15.03
CA ARG A 38 8.94 11.63 -16.03
C ARG A 38 8.01 12.68 -15.44
N GLN A 39 8.28 13.97 -15.71
CA GLN A 39 7.51 15.12 -15.24
C GLN A 39 6.65 15.77 -16.33
N ASP A 40 6.76 15.29 -17.57
CA ASP A 40 6.08 15.84 -18.75
C ASP A 40 4.79 15.09 -19.12
N THR A 41 4.10 14.55 -18.14
CA THR A 41 2.86 13.77 -18.34
C THR A 41 1.67 14.43 -17.62
N PRO A 42 0.43 14.18 -18.07
CA PRO A 42 -0.78 14.62 -17.34
C PRO A 42 -0.82 14.10 -15.91
N PHE A 43 -0.30 12.91 -15.68
CA PHE A 43 -0.18 12.32 -14.33
C PHE A 43 0.76 13.13 -13.44
N ALA A 44 1.92 13.54 -13.96
CA ALA A 44 2.86 14.37 -13.21
C ALA A 44 2.30 15.79 -12.95
N ALA A 45 1.50 16.31 -13.86
CA ALA A 45 0.79 17.57 -13.65
C ALA A 45 -0.26 17.46 -12.52
N ALA A 46 -0.93 16.31 -12.41
CA ALA A 46 -1.90 16.03 -11.36
C ALA A 46 -1.23 15.73 -10.01
N ASN A 47 -0.04 15.09 -10.02
CA ASN A 47 0.75 14.80 -8.83
C ASN A 47 2.26 14.94 -9.12
N PRO A 48 2.90 16.04 -8.67
CA PRO A 48 4.33 16.26 -8.93
C PRO A 48 5.25 15.22 -8.28
N ARG A 49 4.73 14.44 -7.31
CA ARG A 49 5.44 13.31 -6.69
C ARG A 49 5.46 12.07 -7.60
N THR A 50 4.65 12.06 -8.67
CA THR A 50 4.48 10.94 -9.62
C THR A 50 4.16 9.60 -8.95
N GLU A 51 3.32 9.65 -7.92
CA GLU A 51 2.92 8.52 -7.09
C GLU A 51 1.43 8.23 -7.23
N VAL A 52 1.07 6.97 -7.14
CA VAL A 52 -0.32 6.52 -7.11
C VAL A 52 -0.78 6.22 -5.68
N PRO A 53 -2.06 6.46 -5.35
CA PRO A 53 -3.15 6.87 -6.22
C PRO A 53 -3.22 8.38 -6.48
N VAL A 54 -3.83 8.75 -7.62
CA VAL A 54 -4.33 10.11 -7.87
C VAL A 54 -5.77 9.98 -8.35
N LEU A 55 -6.69 10.71 -7.71
CA LEU A 55 -8.09 10.79 -8.11
C LEU A 55 -8.31 12.06 -8.92
N VAL A 56 -8.94 11.94 -10.10
CA VAL A 56 -9.38 13.07 -10.92
C VAL A 56 -10.90 13.04 -11.05
N ASP A 57 -11.56 14.07 -10.52
CA ASP A 57 -13.00 14.26 -10.58
C ASP A 57 -13.33 15.62 -11.23
N GLY A 58 -13.65 15.61 -12.52
CA GLY A 58 -13.74 16.84 -13.32
C GLY A 58 -12.40 17.57 -13.39
N ASP A 59 -12.37 18.80 -12.93
CA ASP A 59 -11.17 19.66 -12.89
C ASP A 59 -10.35 19.47 -11.60
N LEU A 60 -10.86 18.69 -10.65
CA LEU A 60 -10.19 18.44 -9.36
C LEU A 60 -9.25 17.24 -9.48
N ALA A 61 -7.97 17.44 -9.17
CA ALA A 61 -6.99 16.37 -9.01
C ALA A 61 -6.52 16.30 -7.56
N ILE A 62 -6.61 15.12 -6.94
CA ILE A 62 -6.26 14.88 -5.54
C ILE A 62 -5.26 13.74 -5.48
N PHE A 63 -4.18 13.92 -4.76
CA PHE A 63 -3.23 12.86 -4.39
C PHE A 63 -3.15 12.74 -2.87
N GLU A 64 -2.41 11.76 -2.34
CA GLU A 64 -2.44 11.22 -0.99
C GLU A 64 -3.72 10.41 -0.72
N SER A 65 -3.53 9.12 -0.52
CA SER A 65 -4.65 8.17 -0.43
C SER A 65 -5.63 8.48 0.70
N THR A 66 -5.13 8.96 1.85
CA THR A 66 -5.98 9.39 2.98
C THR A 66 -6.80 10.63 2.63
N VAL A 67 -6.20 11.61 1.93
CA VAL A 67 -6.92 12.81 1.46
C VAL A 67 -7.99 12.43 0.45
N ILE A 68 -7.70 11.48 -0.44
CA ILE A 68 -8.68 10.94 -1.39
C ILE A 68 -9.84 10.26 -0.65
N LEU A 69 -9.54 9.46 0.39
CA LEU A 69 -10.58 8.82 1.20
C LEU A 69 -11.48 9.84 1.92
N GLU A 70 -10.91 10.91 2.48
CA GLU A 70 -11.68 12.00 3.11
C GLU A 70 -12.60 12.68 2.07
N TYR A 71 -12.07 12.96 0.87
CA TYR A 71 -12.89 13.51 -0.21
C TYR A 71 -14.04 12.58 -0.60
N ILE A 72 -13.78 11.27 -0.71
CA ILE A 72 -14.80 10.27 -1.05
C ILE A 72 -15.88 10.21 0.05
N GLU A 73 -15.48 10.23 1.31
CA GLU A 73 -16.41 10.19 2.45
C GLU A 73 -17.29 11.43 2.51
N ASP A 74 -16.72 12.61 2.28
CA ASP A 74 -17.46 13.88 2.28
C ASP A 74 -18.38 14.01 1.05
N ARG A 75 -17.92 13.54 -0.12
CA ARG A 75 -18.66 13.68 -1.38
C ARG A 75 -19.80 12.67 -1.50
N TRP A 76 -19.61 11.47 -0.97
CA TRP A 76 -20.59 10.37 -0.95
C TRP A 76 -20.71 9.82 0.47
N PRO A 77 -21.48 10.50 1.35
CA PRO A 77 -21.54 10.13 2.76
C PRO A 77 -22.20 8.78 3.02
N ASP A 78 -23.01 8.27 2.10
CA ASP A 78 -23.74 6.99 2.24
C ASP A 78 -23.29 5.95 1.21
N PRO A 79 -23.00 4.72 1.64
CA PRO A 79 -22.83 4.28 3.02
C PRO A 79 -21.61 4.89 3.70
N ALA A 80 -21.72 5.31 4.96
CA ALA A 80 -20.61 5.88 5.71
C ALA A 80 -19.52 4.83 5.98
N LEU A 81 -18.25 5.16 5.70
CA LEU A 81 -17.10 4.34 6.08
C LEU A 81 -16.55 4.74 7.44
N LEU A 82 -16.66 6.02 7.81
CA LEU A 82 -16.26 6.50 9.13
C LEU A 82 -17.42 6.39 10.12
N PRO A 83 -17.15 5.89 11.35
CA PRO A 83 -18.18 5.83 12.38
C PRO A 83 -18.61 7.25 12.81
N PRO A 84 -19.84 7.42 13.34
CA PRO A 84 -20.35 8.74 13.72
C PRO A 84 -19.67 9.34 14.96
N ASN A 85 -19.15 8.49 15.85
CA ASN A 85 -18.52 8.91 17.10
C ASN A 85 -17.10 9.44 16.84
N PRO A 86 -16.74 10.66 17.30
CA PRO A 86 -15.41 11.25 17.07
C PRO A 86 -14.24 10.41 17.58
N ALA A 87 -14.38 9.74 18.72
CA ALA A 87 -13.31 8.86 19.24
C ALA A 87 -13.12 7.63 18.36
N ALA A 88 -14.22 7.00 17.90
CA ALA A 88 -14.16 5.88 16.98
C ALA A 88 -13.58 6.29 15.60
N ARG A 89 -13.91 7.50 15.10
CA ARG A 89 -13.28 8.07 13.90
C ARG A 89 -11.78 8.25 14.07
N ALA A 90 -11.34 8.75 15.23
CA ALA A 90 -9.91 8.89 15.53
C ALA A 90 -9.21 7.54 15.53
N PHE A 91 -9.81 6.51 16.14
CA PHE A 91 -9.26 5.16 16.13
C PHE A 91 -9.20 4.53 14.73
N ALA A 92 -10.21 4.77 13.89
CA ALA A 92 -10.18 4.32 12.50
C ALA A 92 -8.99 4.94 11.73
N ARG A 93 -8.74 6.25 11.90
CA ARG A 93 -7.61 6.94 11.29
C ARG A 93 -6.26 6.52 11.87
N VAL A 94 -6.16 6.25 13.18
CA VAL A 94 -4.94 5.69 13.78
C VAL A 94 -4.63 4.31 13.19
N THR A 95 -5.65 3.49 12.96
CA THR A 95 -5.47 2.17 12.31
C THR A 95 -4.95 2.34 10.88
N GLU A 96 -5.50 3.26 10.12
CA GLU A 96 -5.01 3.61 8.80
C GLU A 96 -3.55 4.09 8.85
N GLU A 97 -3.23 5.05 9.73
CA GLU A 97 -1.88 5.61 9.85
C GLU A 97 -0.83 4.54 10.15
N VAL A 98 -1.10 3.62 11.08
CA VAL A 98 -0.20 2.50 11.37
C VAL A 98 -0.05 1.57 10.16
N CYS A 99 -1.12 1.32 9.43
CA CYS A 99 -1.09 0.52 8.21
C CYS A 99 -0.27 1.20 7.11
N ASP A 100 -0.51 2.48 6.88
CA ASP A 100 0.11 3.26 5.81
C ASP A 100 1.60 3.53 6.05
N THR A 101 2.02 3.64 7.31
CA THR A 101 3.40 3.97 7.67
C THR A 101 4.22 2.74 8.07
N GLN A 102 3.81 2.04 9.11
CA GLN A 102 4.60 0.94 9.68
C GLN A 102 4.42 -0.36 8.88
N TYR A 103 3.17 -0.73 8.60
CA TYR A 103 2.92 -2.01 7.94
C TYR A 103 3.32 -1.97 6.46
N GLU A 104 3.02 -0.87 5.78
CA GLU A 104 3.44 -0.69 4.38
C GLU A 104 4.96 -0.76 4.24
N ALA A 105 5.72 -0.11 5.13
CA ALA A 105 7.18 -0.11 5.08
C ALA A 105 7.76 -1.55 5.16
N VAL A 106 7.21 -2.39 6.05
CA VAL A 106 7.63 -3.80 6.16
C VAL A 106 7.27 -4.57 4.88
N ASN A 107 6.03 -4.43 4.39
CA ASN A 107 5.58 -5.08 3.17
C ASN A 107 6.38 -4.65 1.95
N TRP A 108 6.65 -3.35 1.83
CA TRP A 108 7.46 -2.81 0.75
C TRP A 108 8.89 -3.35 0.80
N GLY A 109 9.50 -3.34 1.99
CA GLY A 109 10.84 -3.87 2.19
C GLY A 109 10.94 -5.37 1.89
N PHE A 110 9.92 -6.16 2.24
CA PHE A 110 9.87 -7.57 1.89
C PHE A 110 9.71 -7.79 0.37
N GLY A 111 8.98 -6.91 -0.31
CA GLY A 111 8.87 -6.89 -1.77
C GLY A 111 10.21 -6.65 -2.47
N GLU A 112 11.10 -5.82 -1.89
CA GLU A 112 12.47 -5.64 -2.40
C GLU A 112 13.25 -6.96 -2.43
N LEU A 113 12.97 -7.87 -1.49
CA LEU A 113 13.60 -9.18 -1.43
C LEU A 113 12.98 -10.18 -2.39
N LEU A 114 11.65 -10.25 -2.42
CA LEU A 114 10.94 -11.27 -3.18
C LEU A 114 10.86 -10.96 -4.67
N TRP A 115 10.40 -9.75 -5.01
CA TRP A 115 10.17 -9.36 -6.40
C TRP A 115 11.44 -8.84 -7.07
N PHE A 116 12.22 -8.01 -6.36
CA PHE A 116 13.34 -7.30 -6.97
C PHE A 116 14.70 -7.92 -6.67
N LYS A 117 14.75 -8.98 -5.83
CA LYS A 117 15.99 -9.73 -5.51
C LYS A 117 17.16 -8.84 -5.09
N ARG A 118 16.85 -7.79 -4.28
CA ARG A 118 17.81 -6.73 -3.89
C ARG A 118 18.78 -7.17 -2.79
N ALA A 119 18.60 -8.33 -2.21
CA ALA A 119 19.52 -8.93 -1.25
C ALA A 119 19.64 -10.43 -1.47
N SER A 120 20.74 -11.01 -0.98
CA SER A 120 21.00 -12.44 -1.03
C SER A 120 21.78 -12.90 0.21
N GLY A 121 21.84 -14.22 0.43
CA GLY A 121 22.63 -14.83 1.50
C GLY A 121 22.20 -14.38 2.90
N ALA A 122 23.19 -14.09 3.76
CA ALA A 122 22.95 -13.73 5.16
C ALA A 122 22.13 -12.42 5.32
N LEU A 123 22.29 -11.46 4.41
CA LEU A 123 21.52 -10.21 4.45
C LEU A 123 20.06 -10.47 4.15
N GLU A 124 19.76 -11.23 3.11
CA GLU A 124 18.38 -11.61 2.77
C GLU A 124 17.71 -12.37 3.93
N ALA A 125 18.40 -13.36 4.50
CA ALA A 125 17.89 -14.14 5.62
C ALA A 125 17.57 -13.26 6.83
N ARG A 126 18.45 -12.31 7.18
CA ARG A 126 18.24 -11.35 8.28
C ARG A 126 17.02 -10.45 8.02
N LEU A 127 16.92 -9.88 6.82
CA LEU A 127 15.80 -8.98 6.48
C LEU A 127 14.47 -9.73 6.47
N LYS A 128 14.42 -10.96 5.94
CA LYS A 128 13.22 -11.81 6.00
C LYS A 128 12.80 -12.13 7.44
N ALA A 129 13.75 -12.48 8.30
CA ALA A 129 13.46 -12.75 9.71
C ALA A 129 12.94 -11.50 10.44
N THR A 130 13.50 -10.33 10.15
CA THR A 130 13.03 -9.05 10.71
C THR A 130 11.63 -8.73 10.23
N ALA A 131 11.37 -8.84 8.93
CA ALA A 131 10.03 -8.60 8.37
C ALA A 131 8.98 -9.54 8.98
N ALA A 132 9.29 -10.83 9.12
CA ALA A 132 8.37 -11.79 9.74
C ALA A 132 8.03 -11.42 11.19
N ARG A 133 9.03 -11.04 11.98
CA ARG A 133 8.83 -10.61 13.38
C ARG A 133 7.99 -9.33 13.47
N GLU A 134 8.28 -8.34 12.64
CA GLU A 134 7.57 -7.07 12.66
C GLU A 134 6.15 -7.18 12.11
N THR A 135 5.94 -7.97 11.05
CA THR A 135 4.61 -8.31 10.57
C THR A 135 3.78 -8.98 11.66
N ALA A 136 4.34 -9.94 12.39
CA ALA A 136 3.63 -10.59 13.50
C ALA A 136 3.25 -9.60 14.61
N ALA A 137 4.13 -8.66 14.94
CA ALA A 137 3.84 -7.62 15.94
C ALA A 137 2.71 -6.67 15.48
N LEU A 138 2.72 -6.25 14.23
CA LEU A 138 1.67 -5.42 13.64
C LEU A 138 0.33 -6.16 13.57
N GLN A 139 0.34 -7.44 13.20
CA GLN A 139 -0.86 -8.29 13.21
C GLN A 139 -1.40 -8.51 14.61
N ALA A 140 -0.55 -8.66 15.62
CA ALA A 140 -0.97 -8.75 17.01
C ALA A 140 -1.64 -7.44 17.47
N TRP A 141 -1.08 -6.29 17.10
CA TRP A 141 -1.68 -4.99 17.37
C TRP A 141 -3.04 -4.82 16.67
N LEU A 142 -3.15 -5.20 15.39
CA LEU A 142 -4.42 -5.20 14.65
C LEU A 142 -5.44 -6.15 15.30
N THR A 143 -5.02 -7.34 15.72
CA THR A 143 -5.89 -8.29 16.42
C THR A 143 -6.44 -7.70 17.70
N GLN A 144 -5.61 -7.02 18.49
CA GLN A 144 -6.05 -6.33 19.70
C GLN A 144 -7.05 -5.21 19.39
N ARG A 145 -6.86 -4.47 18.28
CA ARG A 145 -7.77 -3.41 17.83
C ARG A 145 -9.11 -3.95 17.33
N LEU A 146 -9.09 -5.07 16.65
CA LEU A 146 -10.30 -5.75 16.18
C LEU A 146 -11.12 -6.30 17.35
N GLY A 147 -10.46 -6.85 18.39
CA GLY A 147 -11.10 -7.53 19.49
C GLY A 147 -11.94 -8.71 19.00
N ASP A 148 -13.16 -8.83 19.55
CA ASP A 148 -14.13 -9.86 19.17
C ASP A 148 -15.10 -9.40 18.08
N ALA A 149 -14.93 -8.15 17.58
CA ALA A 149 -15.82 -7.60 16.57
C ALA A 149 -15.56 -8.19 15.18
N PRO A 150 -16.59 -8.29 14.31
CA PRO A 150 -16.39 -8.77 12.94
C PRO A 150 -15.56 -7.79 12.08
N TRP A 151 -15.58 -6.49 12.38
CA TRP A 151 -14.91 -5.42 11.66
C TRP A 151 -14.26 -4.43 12.63
N PHE A 152 -13.25 -3.69 12.18
CA PHE A 152 -12.60 -2.65 12.99
C PHE A 152 -13.56 -1.54 13.44
N GLY A 153 -14.64 -1.32 12.70
CA GLY A 153 -15.71 -0.39 13.05
C GLY A 153 -16.83 -1.00 13.93
N GLY A 154 -16.71 -2.24 14.35
CA GLY A 154 -17.75 -2.98 15.08
C GLY A 154 -18.54 -3.90 14.16
N GLU A 155 -19.86 -3.69 14.01
CA GLU A 155 -20.75 -4.59 13.24
C GLU A 155 -20.66 -4.38 11.71
N GLY A 156 -20.15 -3.26 11.25
CA GLY A 156 -20.08 -2.89 9.83
C GLY A 156 -18.64 -2.70 9.33
N PHE A 157 -18.44 -3.07 8.06
CA PHE A 157 -17.22 -2.72 7.33
C PHE A 157 -17.05 -1.20 7.27
N GLY A 158 -15.84 -0.71 7.49
CA GLY A 158 -15.58 0.72 7.51
C GLY A 158 -14.17 1.11 7.06
N TRP A 159 -13.82 2.35 7.38
CA TRP A 159 -12.57 3.00 7.01
C TRP A 159 -11.32 2.18 7.37
N ALA A 160 -11.24 1.73 8.63
CA ALA A 160 -10.09 0.98 9.11
C ALA A 160 -9.96 -0.38 8.41
N ASP A 161 -11.10 -0.99 8.04
CA ASP A 161 -11.11 -2.24 7.26
C ASP A 161 -10.57 -2.00 5.85
N ALA A 162 -11.01 -0.93 5.18
CA ALA A 162 -10.52 -0.55 3.85
C ALA A 162 -9.02 -0.26 3.85
N ALA A 163 -8.51 0.37 4.90
CA ALA A 163 -7.10 0.71 5.04
C ALA A 163 -6.22 -0.50 5.38
N ALA A 164 -6.66 -1.36 6.31
CA ALA A 164 -5.90 -2.54 6.72
C ALA A 164 -5.91 -3.66 5.67
N ALA A 165 -6.97 -3.75 4.85
CA ALA A 165 -7.18 -4.81 3.89
C ALA A 165 -5.99 -5.06 2.95
N PRO A 166 -5.46 -4.07 2.23
CA PRO A 166 -4.34 -4.29 1.31
C PRO A 166 -3.06 -4.69 2.02
N MET A 167 -2.85 -4.19 3.23
CA MET A 167 -1.62 -4.45 4.01
C MET A 167 -1.57 -5.88 4.50
N VAL A 168 -2.68 -6.36 5.08
CA VAL A 168 -2.77 -7.76 5.54
C VAL A 168 -2.76 -8.72 4.35
N ASN A 169 -3.50 -8.42 3.27
CA ASN A 169 -3.51 -9.27 2.08
C ASN A 169 -2.12 -9.40 1.45
N ARG A 170 -1.36 -8.33 1.39
CA ARG A 170 0.02 -8.39 0.89
C ARG A 170 0.90 -9.29 1.75
N SER A 171 0.76 -9.24 3.08
CA SER A 171 1.49 -10.16 3.97
C SER A 171 1.07 -11.61 3.76
N VAL A 172 -0.22 -11.88 3.53
CA VAL A 172 -0.70 -13.22 3.16
C VAL A 172 -0.04 -13.70 1.88
N HIS A 173 -0.01 -12.86 0.84
CA HIS A 173 0.67 -13.17 -0.43
C HIS A 173 2.17 -13.48 -0.24
N TYR A 174 2.81 -12.87 0.74
CA TYR A 174 4.21 -13.11 1.09
C TYR A 174 4.44 -14.34 2.00
N GLY A 175 3.40 -15.05 2.39
CA GLY A 175 3.48 -16.16 3.34
C GLY A 175 3.65 -15.70 4.80
N LEU A 176 3.35 -14.44 5.10
CA LEU A 176 3.40 -13.82 6.42
C LEU A 176 1.99 -13.44 6.91
N GLY A 177 0.99 -14.25 6.57
CA GLY A 177 -0.39 -14.01 6.97
C GLY A 177 -0.62 -14.16 8.47
N PRO A 178 -1.80 -13.71 8.97
CA PRO A 178 -2.19 -13.91 10.37
C PRO A 178 -2.23 -15.40 10.75
N ALA A 179 -2.02 -15.68 12.04
CA ALA A 179 -2.06 -17.05 12.55
C ALA A 179 -3.45 -17.68 12.25
N ALA A 180 -3.42 -18.90 11.77
CA ALA A 180 -4.64 -19.63 11.42
C ALA A 180 -5.63 -19.69 12.61
N GLY A 181 -6.90 -19.39 12.35
CA GLY A 181 -7.95 -19.36 13.36
C GLY A 181 -7.94 -18.13 14.29
N SER A 182 -6.98 -17.21 14.14
CA SER A 182 -6.99 -15.96 14.89
C SER A 182 -8.15 -15.04 14.45
N PRO A 183 -8.60 -14.11 15.33
CA PRO A 183 -9.60 -13.10 14.93
C PRO A 183 -9.25 -12.34 13.65
N LEU A 184 -7.99 -11.99 13.48
CA LEU A 184 -7.52 -11.29 12.28
C LEU A 184 -7.53 -12.19 11.03
N ALA A 185 -7.24 -13.48 11.15
CA ALA A 185 -7.39 -14.43 10.05
C ALA A 185 -8.85 -14.57 9.62
N GLN A 186 -9.77 -14.72 10.58
CA GLN A 186 -11.21 -14.78 10.32
C GLN A 186 -11.75 -13.47 9.73
N TRP A 187 -11.22 -12.31 10.16
CA TRP A 187 -11.53 -11.02 9.55
C TRP A 187 -11.07 -10.99 8.08
N HIS A 188 -9.85 -11.45 7.79
CA HIS A 188 -9.34 -11.49 6.42
C HIS A 188 -10.17 -12.42 5.52
N GLU A 189 -10.63 -13.56 6.02
CA GLU A 189 -11.55 -14.45 5.28
C GLU A 189 -12.88 -13.75 4.94
N ARG A 190 -13.50 -13.07 5.93
CA ARG A 190 -14.73 -12.27 5.70
C ARG A 190 -14.50 -11.15 4.71
N LEU A 191 -13.33 -10.48 4.81
CA LEU A 191 -12.92 -9.41 3.94
C LEU A 191 -12.84 -9.87 2.48
N CYS A 192 -12.20 -11.01 2.22
CA CYS A 192 -12.06 -11.59 0.88
C CYS A 192 -13.40 -11.99 0.26
N ALA A 193 -14.43 -12.21 1.06
CA ALA A 193 -15.76 -12.50 0.57
C ALA A 193 -16.56 -11.25 0.13
N ARG A 194 -16.09 -10.03 0.43
CA ARG A 194 -16.76 -8.78 0.00
C ARG A 194 -16.45 -8.49 -1.47
N PRO A 195 -17.45 -8.21 -2.31
CA PRO A 195 -17.24 -7.98 -3.75
C PRO A 195 -16.23 -6.87 -4.06
N SER A 196 -16.26 -5.76 -3.33
CA SER A 196 -15.34 -4.63 -3.46
C SER A 196 -13.88 -5.03 -3.23
N VAL A 197 -13.65 -5.87 -2.24
CA VAL A 197 -12.33 -6.37 -1.85
C VAL A 197 -11.89 -7.50 -2.78
N ALA A 198 -12.76 -8.49 -3.02
CA ALA A 198 -12.47 -9.62 -3.89
C ALA A 198 -12.02 -9.17 -5.29
N GLN A 199 -12.72 -8.20 -5.87
CA GLN A 199 -12.34 -7.61 -7.15
C GLN A 199 -10.97 -6.93 -7.07
N THR A 200 -10.73 -6.14 -6.02
CA THR A 200 -9.46 -5.42 -5.83
C THR A 200 -8.28 -6.38 -5.67
N PHE A 201 -8.49 -7.46 -4.93
CA PHE A 201 -7.44 -8.47 -4.71
C PHE A 201 -7.19 -9.34 -5.95
N ALA A 202 -8.20 -9.64 -6.75
CA ALA A 202 -8.00 -10.31 -8.03
C ALA A 202 -7.13 -9.47 -9.00
N GLU A 203 -7.31 -8.15 -9.01
CA GLU A 203 -6.45 -7.23 -9.77
C GLU A 203 -4.99 -7.23 -9.24
N PHE A 204 -4.83 -7.27 -7.92
CA PHE A 204 -3.51 -7.41 -7.28
C PHE A 204 -2.84 -8.72 -7.65
N ASP A 205 -3.53 -9.85 -7.54
CA ASP A 205 -2.97 -11.18 -7.82
C ASP A 205 -2.50 -11.29 -9.26
N ALA A 206 -3.30 -10.81 -10.22
CA ALA A 206 -2.91 -10.77 -11.63
C ALA A 206 -1.64 -9.92 -11.85
N ALA A 207 -1.56 -8.76 -11.21
CA ALA A 207 -0.39 -7.89 -11.31
C ALA A 207 0.85 -8.46 -10.60
N ALA A 208 0.67 -9.20 -9.50
CA ALA A 208 1.77 -9.86 -8.78
C ALA A 208 2.43 -10.95 -9.61
N VAL A 209 1.65 -11.73 -10.37
CA VAL A 209 2.17 -12.71 -11.33
C VAL A 209 2.99 -12.01 -12.42
N ALA A 210 2.44 -10.97 -13.04
CA ALA A 210 3.15 -10.21 -14.08
C ALA A 210 4.43 -9.54 -13.55
N MET A 211 4.42 -9.05 -12.30
CA MET A 211 5.60 -8.46 -11.67
C MET A 211 6.71 -9.49 -11.42
N ALA A 212 6.36 -10.71 -11.02
CA ALA A 212 7.33 -11.76 -10.80
C ALA A 212 8.09 -12.10 -12.11
N GLU A 213 7.40 -12.06 -13.25
CA GLU A 213 7.98 -12.26 -14.58
C GLU A 213 8.84 -11.07 -15.03
N ALA A 214 8.44 -9.85 -14.69
CA ALA A 214 9.12 -8.60 -15.09
C ALA A 214 10.26 -8.17 -14.15
N SER A 215 10.53 -8.90 -13.08
CA SER A 215 11.46 -8.52 -12.01
C SER A 215 12.88 -8.20 -12.46
N ASP A 216 13.33 -8.81 -13.56
CA ASP A 216 14.67 -8.63 -14.11
C ASP A 216 14.93 -7.20 -14.65
N HIS A 217 13.92 -6.48 -15.08
CA HIS A 217 14.07 -5.10 -15.59
C HIS A 217 14.58 -4.12 -14.53
N TYR A 218 14.27 -4.36 -13.25
CA TYR A 218 14.79 -3.55 -12.13
C TYR A 218 16.23 -3.93 -11.76
N ARG A 219 16.62 -5.17 -12.01
CA ARG A 219 17.97 -5.66 -11.73
C ARG A 219 18.97 -5.24 -12.82
N THR A 220 18.52 -5.14 -14.06
CA THR A 220 19.35 -4.81 -15.23
C THR A 220 19.42 -3.32 -15.54
N GLY A 221 18.93 -2.46 -14.66
CA GLY A 221 19.12 -0.99 -14.73
C GLY A 221 18.11 -0.24 -15.59
N GLY A 222 17.05 -0.90 -16.11
CA GLY A 222 16.03 -0.23 -16.91
C GLY A 222 15.08 0.68 -16.12
N ARG A 223 14.97 0.48 -14.80
CA ARG A 223 14.10 1.25 -13.91
C ARG A 223 14.75 1.47 -12.55
N ARG A 224 14.50 2.65 -11.96
CA ARG A 224 14.98 3.02 -10.62
C ARG A 224 13.91 2.70 -9.58
N ARG A 225 14.36 2.23 -8.39
CA ARG A 225 13.48 2.08 -7.23
C ARG A 225 13.42 3.39 -6.47
N GLU A 226 12.21 3.74 -6.01
CA GLU A 226 11.97 4.94 -5.24
C GLU A 226 11.91 4.63 -3.75
N TYR A 227 12.68 5.37 -2.95
CA TYR A 227 12.72 5.26 -1.49
C TYR A 227 12.14 6.54 -0.89
N ARG A 228 11.28 6.36 0.11
CA ARG A 228 10.68 7.42 0.90
C ARG A 228 11.03 7.23 2.37
N ASP A 229 10.60 8.18 3.23
CA ASP A 229 10.96 8.27 4.63
C ASP A 229 10.80 6.93 5.39
N HIS A 230 9.62 6.37 5.45
CA HIS A 230 9.36 5.12 6.19
C HIS A 230 10.08 3.92 5.61
N ARG A 231 10.19 3.85 4.31
CA ARG A 231 10.88 2.77 3.59
C ARG A 231 12.37 2.80 3.87
N LEU A 232 12.96 3.98 3.81
CA LEU A 232 14.38 4.17 4.10
C LEU A 232 14.69 3.89 5.56
N GLU A 233 13.87 4.39 6.48
CA GLU A 233 13.98 4.12 7.91
C GLU A 233 13.97 2.61 8.17
N TRP A 234 12.99 1.88 7.61
CA TRP A 234 12.92 0.43 7.79
C TRP A 234 14.20 -0.26 7.27
N MET A 235 14.66 0.10 6.07
CA MET A 235 15.88 -0.47 5.50
C MET A 235 17.09 -0.23 6.41
N VAL A 236 17.24 0.97 6.94
CA VAL A 236 18.36 1.34 7.82
C VAL A 236 18.31 0.56 9.14
N ARG A 237 17.21 0.64 9.89
CA ARG A 237 17.09 -0.01 11.21
C ARG A 237 17.08 -1.53 11.17
N SER A 238 16.68 -2.12 10.04
CA SER A 238 16.68 -3.57 9.83
C SER A 238 18.04 -4.11 9.34
N GLY A 239 19.06 -3.25 9.23
CA GLY A 239 20.39 -3.63 8.75
C GLY A 239 20.51 -3.78 7.24
N GLY A 240 19.57 -3.23 6.48
CA GLY A 240 19.54 -3.25 5.02
C GLY A 240 20.22 -2.07 4.35
N ILE A 241 20.98 -1.25 5.07
CA ILE A 241 21.64 -0.06 4.53
C ILE A 241 22.51 -0.37 3.30
N ASP A 242 23.14 -1.54 3.24
CA ASP A 242 23.97 -1.95 2.10
C ASP A 242 23.15 -2.10 0.81
N VAL A 243 21.85 -2.41 0.89
CA VAL A 243 20.94 -2.41 -0.27
C VAL A 243 20.78 -1.00 -0.81
N VAL A 244 20.60 -0.02 0.09
CA VAL A 244 20.49 1.40 -0.26
C VAL A 244 21.80 1.89 -0.89
N LEU A 245 22.94 1.58 -0.24
CA LEU A 245 24.27 1.96 -0.74
C LEU A 245 24.58 1.35 -2.10
N ALA A 246 24.21 0.09 -2.32
CA ALA A 246 24.34 -0.56 -3.62
C ALA A 246 23.48 0.16 -4.67
N GLY A 247 22.24 0.48 -4.34
CA GLY A 247 21.34 1.19 -5.25
C GLY A 247 21.81 2.59 -5.61
N LEU A 248 22.45 3.29 -4.69
CA LEU A 248 23.09 4.59 -4.98
C LEU A 248 24.30 4.44 -5.93
N ARG A 249 25.14 3.43 -5.71
CA ARG A 249 26.30 3.16 -6.60
C ARG A 249 25.88 2.81 -8.02
N ASP A 250 24.81 2.01 -8.13
CA ASP A 250 24.35 1.46 -9.40
C ASP A 250 23.35 2.40 -10.11
N ASP A 251 23.11 3.59 -9.55
CA ASP A 251 22.14 4.60 -10.00
C ASP A 251 20.74 4.01 -10.30
N ASN A 252 20.30 3.07 -9.45
CA ASN A 252 19.02 2.37 -9.61
C ASN A 252 17.98 2.63 -8.50
N ILE A 253 18.25 3.63 -7.64
CA ILE A 253 17.29 4.22 -6.72
C ILE A 253 17.18 5.72 -6.95
N ARG A 254 16.07 6.31 -6.55
CA ARG A 254 15.85 7.75 -6.58
C ARG A 254 15.02 8.18 -5.38
N PHE A 255 15.13 9.44 -5.04
CA PHE A 255 14.26 10.08 -4.05
C PHE A 255 13.19 10.89 -4.79
N SER A 256 11.97 10.91 -4.23
CA SER A 256 10.87 11.64 -4.83
C SER A 256 10.93 13.14 -4.55
N TRP A 257 9.98 13.84 -5.13
CA TRP A 257 9.81 15.28 -5.02
C TRP A 257 9.91 15.83 -3.57
N PRO A 258 10.45 17.07 -3.37
CA PRO A 258 10.99 17.92 -4.43
C PRO A 258 12.35 17.42 -4.93
N GLY A 259 12.43 17.17 -6.22
CA GLY A 259 13.69 16.83 -6.87
C GLY A 259 14.68 18.00 -6.75
N ILE A 260 15.82 17.76 -6.13
CA ILE A 260 16.95 18.70 -6.24
C ILE A 260 17.63 18.38 -7.56
N ALA A 261 17.44 19.24 -8.55
CA ALA A 261 18.17 19.10 -9.80
C ALA A 261 19.66 19.17 -9.51
N GLY A 262 20.40 18.08 -9.74
CA GLY A 262 21.86 18.07 -9.68
C GLY A 262 22.51 17.38 -8.48
N VAL A 263 21.84 16.44 -7.79
CA VAL A 263 22.51 15.48 -6.89
C VAL A 263 22.42 14.10 -7.46
#